data_5af73159f0929477fe5aaedfed06707e
#
_entry.id   5af73159f0929477fe5aaedfed06707e
#
_cell.length_a   1.000
_cell.length_b   1.000
_cell.length_c   1.000
_cell.angle_alpha   90.00
_cell.angle_beta   90.00
_cell.angle_gamma   90.00
#
_symmetry.space_group_name_H-M   'P 1'
#
loop_
_entity.id
_entity.type
_entity.pdbx_description
1 polymer ?
#
loop_
_entity_poly.entity_id
_entity_poly.type
_entity_poly.pdbx_seq_one_letter_code
_entity_poly.pdbx_strand_id
1 'polypeptide(L)'
;FVAINDLGNPEMLVYLLKYDSAYGRFNREESFKEEDGKGYLIVSSPSHKASEGSLKKILFLSEKDTAKLPWKELGVDIAVEATGVFEGYEAAKFHIDQGAKRVVLTAPAKDEDNSFGKTVLLGANDENLKTCTISSNGSCTTNAASPVMQVLSETLGVKKSFLVSTHGYTATQNLVDGPTK
;
A
#
# COMPACT_ATOMS: atom_id res chain seq x y z
N PHE A 1 3.24 3.59 -11.18
CA PHE A 1 2.02 4.17 -10.61
C PHE A 1 1.31 4.96 -11.68
N VAL A 2 -0.01 4.77 -11.83
CA VAL A 2 -0.86 5.48 -12.80
C VAL A 2 -1.74 6.53 -12.12
N ALA A 3 -2.22 6.21 -10.90
CA ALA A 3 -3.02 7.12 -10.10
C ALA A 3 -2.82 6.88 -8.60
N ILE A 4 -3.15 7.90 -7.82
CA ILE A 4 -3.29 7.88 -6.36
C ILE A 4 -4.66 8.47 -6.05
N ASN A 5 -5.41 7.83 -5.14
CA ASN A 5 -6.63 8.40 -4.60
C ASN A 5 -6.43 8.63 -3.10
N ASP A 6 -6.51 9.87 -2.67
CA ASP A 6 -6.41 10.26 -1.26
C ASP A 6 -7.31 11.47 -0.97
N LEU A 7 -7.92 11.50 0.21
CA LEU A 7 -8.82 12.58 0.63
C LEU A 7 -8.09 13.70 1.38
N GLY A 8 -6.80 13.51 1.66
CA GLY A 8 -5.93 14.48 2.30
C GLY A 8 -5.58 15.67 1.40
N ASN A 9 -5.06 16.73 2.02
CA ASN A 9 -4.55 17.87 1.28
C ASN A 9 -3.30 17.45 0.45
N PRO A 10 -3.30 17.66 -0.88
CA PRO A 10 -2.21 17.20 -1.74
C PRO A 10 -0.84 17.77 -1.38
N GLU A 11 -0.77 19.04 -0.97
CA GLU A 11 0.49 19.69 -0.59
C GLU A 11 1.06 19.08 0.69
N MET A 12 0.18 18.76 1.66
CA MET A 12 0.56 18.07 2.88
C MET A 12 1.07 16.66 2.57
N LEU A 13 0.41 15.93 1.66
CA LEU A 13 0.83 14.59 1.27
C LEU A 13 2.17 14.61 0.53
N VAL A 14 2.44 15.61 -0.31
CA VAL A 14 3.76 15.83 -0.91
C VAL A 14 4.82 16.12 0.17
N TYR A 15 4.49 16.94 1.18
CA TYR A 15 5.39 17.19 2.30
C TYR A 15 5.70 15.91 3.09
N LEU A 16 4.69 15.08 3.39
CA LEU A 16 4.88 13.79 4.06
C LEU A 16 5.67 12.78 3.21
N LEU A 17 5.49 12.80 1.88
CA LEU A 17 6.33 12.01 0.98
C LEU A 17 7.79 12.45 1.03
N LYS A 18 8.04 13.77 1.16
CA LYS A 18 9.38 14.34 1.22
C LYS A 18 10.13 14.01 2.50
N TYR A 19 9.42 14.00 3.61
CA TYR A 19 10.01 13.86 4.95
C TYR A 19 9.32 12.73 5.70
N ASP A 20 10.01 11.61 5.83
CA ASP A 20 9.55 10.43 6.56
C ASP A 20 10.50 10.15 7.72
N SER A 21 9.95 9.87 8.90
CA SER A 21 10.76 9.66 10.12
C SER A 21 11.51 8.32 10.11
N ALA A 22 11.03 7.31 9.37
CA ALA A 22 11.66 6.00 9.28
C ALA A 22 12.58 5.87 8.07
N TYR A 23 12.11 6.29 6.89
CA TYR A 23 12.86 6.18 5.64
C TYR A 23 13.76 7.38 5.36
N GLY A 24 13.56 8.48 6.11
CA GLY A 24 14.30 9.71 5.93
C GLY A 24 13.80 10.55 4.75
N ARG A 25 14.66 11.40 4.25
CA ARG A 25 14.28 12.34 3.20
C ARG A 25 14.17 11.63 1.84
N PHE A 26 13.05 11.84 1.14
CA PHE A 26 12.90 11.41 -0.24
C PHE A 26 13.93 12.13 -1.14
N ASN A 27 14.70 11.37 -1.89
CA ASN A 27 15.86 11.86 -2.64
C ASN A 27 15.53 12.24 -4.09
N ARG A 28 14.28 12.57 -4.37
CA ARG A 28 13.80 12.98 -5.69
C ARG A 28 13.05 14.30 -5.55
N GLU A 29 12.92 15.01 -6.66
CA GLU A 29 12.04 16.16 -6.74
C GLU A 29 10.60 15.69 -6.85
N GLU A 30 9.73 16.27 -6.05
CA GLU A 30 8.30 16.01 -5.99
C GLU A 30 7.53 17.34 -5.92
N SER A 31 6.39 17.37 -6.56
CA SER A 31 5.47 18.51 -6.50
C SER A 31 4.05 18.09 -6.86
N PHE A 32 3.07 18.85 -6.39
CA PHE A 32 1.70 18.74 -6.85
C PHE A 32 1.43 19.85 -7.88
N LYS A 33 0.70 19.52 -8.95
CA LYS A 33 0.27 20.48 -9.96
C LYS A 33 -1.16 20.18 -10.39
N GLU A 34 -1.91 21.23 -10.62
CA GLU A 34 -3.21 21.15 -11.28
C GLU A 34 -3.08 21.57 -12.74
N GLU A 35 -3.61 20.74 -13.65
CA GLU A 35 -3.64 20.98 -15.07
C GLU A 35 -4.98 20.50 -15.62
N ASP A 36 -5.67 21.34 -16.37
CA ASP A 36 -6.97 21.03 -16.98
C ASP A 36 -8.03 20.51 -15.98
N GLY A 37 -8.03 21.06 -14.75
CA GLY A 37 -8.96 20.67 -13.69
C GLY A 37 -8.66 19.30 -13.06
N LYS A 38 -7.47 18.75 -13.30
CA LYS A 38 -7.00 17.49 -12.70
C LYS A 38 -5.73 17.72 -11.89
N GLY A 39 -5.65 17.08 -10.73
CA GLY A 39 -4.47 17.07 -9.89
C GLY A 39 -3.45 16.03 -10.37
N TYR A 40 -2.18 16.35 -10.24
CA TYR A 40 -1.08 15.43 -10.55
C TYR A 40 0.04 15.52 -9.54
N LEU A 41 0.49 14.38 -9.05
CA LEU A 41 1.78 14.26 -8.38
C LEU A 41 2.86 14.10 -9.45
N ILE A 42 3.83 15.01 -9.43
CA ILE A 42 4.99 15.00 -10.32
C ILE A 42 6.18 14.49 -9.54
N VAL A 43 6.86 13.47 -10.04
CA VAL A 43 8.04 12.88 -9.38
C VAL A 43 9.16 12.72 -10.41
N SER A 44 10.39 13.15 -10.07
CA SER A 44 11.54 12.93 -10.94
C SER A 44 11.92 11.44 -11.03
N SER A 45 12.39 11.02 -12.21
CA SER A 45 12.88 9.65 -12.42
C SER A 45 14.22 9.41 -11.70
N PRO A 46 14.55 8.18 -11.28
CA PRO A 46 15.80 7.88 -10.59
C PRO A 46 17.08 7.98 -11.45
N SER A 47 17.00 8.30 -12.73
CA SER A 47 18.20 8.44 -13.56
C SER A 47 19.02 9.68 -13.18
N HIS A 48 20.31 9.49 -12.95
CA HIS A 48 21.29 10.53 -12.56
C HIS A 48 21.54 11.64 -13.60
N LYS A 49 20.80 11.66 -14.70
CA LYS A 49 20.83 12.75 -15.69
C LYS A 49 19.45 13.38 -15.75
N ALA A 50 19.31 14.52 -15.13
CA ALA A 50 18.15 15.40 -15.27
C ALA A 50 18.06 15.91 -16.72
N SER A 51 17.50 15.10 -17.61
CA SER A 51 16.95 15.56 -18.87
C SER A 51 15.45 15.75 -18.67
N GLU A 52 14.85 16.78 -19.25
CA GLU A 52 13.43 17.14 -19.13
C GLU A 52 12.44 16.00 -19.47
N GLY A 53 12.92 14.86 -19.97
CA GLY A 53 12.11 13.66 -20.28
C GLY A 53 11.91 12.67 -19.15
N SER A 54 12.37 12.93 -17.91
CA SER A 54 12.35 11.94 -16.82
C SER A 54 11.33 12.21 -15.70
N LEU A 55 10.40 13.15 -15.88
CA LEU A 55 9.33 13.40 -14.91
C LEU A 55 8.19 12.40 -15.08
N LYS A 56 7.79 11.74 -14.01
CA LYS A 56 6.57 10.94 -13.98
C LYS A 56 5.41 11.77 -13.45
N LYS A 57 4.33 11.76 -14.20
CA LYS A 57 3.07 12.41 -13.87
C LYS A 57 2.07 11.35 -13.44
N ILE A 58 1.65 11.40 -12.18
CA ILE A 58 0.74 10.44 -11.56
C ILE A 58 -0.58 11.17 -11.29
N LEU A 59 -1.68 10.66 -11.81
CA LEU A 59 -2.99 11.28 -11.60
C LEU A 59 -3.33 11.24 -10.10
N PHE A 60 -3.71 12.38 -9.55
CA PHE A 60 -4.16 12.50 -8.17
C PHE A 60 -5.68 12.69 -8.15
N LEU A 61 -6.36 11.78 -7.47
CA LEU A 61 -7.79 11.78 -7.28
C LEU A 61 -8.10 12.09 -5.81
N SER A 62 -9.23 12.73 -5.56
CA SER A 62 -9.78 12.95 -4.22
C SER A 62 -11.25 12.49 -4.21
N GLU A 63 -11.47 11.23 -4.56
CA GLU A 63 -12.79 10.64 -4.69
C GLU A 63 -13.14 9.80 -3.46
N LYS A 64 -14.18 10.20 -2.77
CA LYS A 64 -14.69 9.51 -1.57
C LYS A 64 -15.60 8.34 -1.93
N ASP A 65 -16.32 8.46 -3.04
CA ASP A 65 -17.24 7.43 -3.50
C ASP A 65 -16.46 6.37 -4.28
N THR A 66 -16.24 5.23 -3.65
CA THR A 66 -15.48 4.10 -4.23
C THR A 66 -16.05 3.61 -5.57
N ALA A 67 -17.35 3.80 -5.82
CA ALA A 67 -18.01 3.43 -7.08
C ALA A 67 -17.60 4.32 -8.27
N LYS A 68 -16.97 5.46 -8.00
CA LYS A 68 -16.53 6.42 -9.04
C LYS A 68 -15.04 6.34 -9.35
N LEU A 69 -14.32 5.42 -8.74
CA LEU A 69 -12.89 5.26 -8.99
C LEU A 69 -12.65 4.71 -10.41
N PRO A 70 -11.89 5.39 -11.26
CA PRO A 70 -11.80 5.09 -12.70
C PRO A 70 -10.74 4.02 -13.02
N TRP A 71 -10.65 2.95 -12.23
CA TRP A 71 -9.60 1.95 -12.39
C TRP A 71 -9.63 1.25 -13.75
N LYS A 72 -10.83 0.99 -14.27
CA LYS A 72 -11.00 0.38 -15.60
C LYS A 72 -10.50 1.30 -16.72
N GLU A 73 -10.84 2.59 -16.64
CA GLU A 73 -10.44 3.58 -17.64
C GLU A 73 -8.93 3.81 -17.64
N LEU A 74 -8.32 3.76 -16.45
CA LEU A 74 -6.89 3.93 -16.26
C LEU A 74 -6.09 2.64 -16.51
N GLY A 75 -6.77 1.52 -16.76
CA GLY A 75 -6.11 0.23 -17.01
C GLY A 75 -5.33 -0.29 -15.80
N VAL A 76 -5.85 -0.10 -14.59
CA VAL A 76 -5.17 -0.50 -13.35
C VAL A 76 -5.06 -2.01 -13.27
N ASP A 77 -3.84 -2.53 -13.22
CA ASP A 77 -3.59 -3.95 -12.99
C ASP A 77 -3.70 -4.31 -11.49
N ILE A 78 -3.09 -3.49 -10.63
CA ILE A 78 -3.04 -3.73 -9.19
C ILE A 78 -3.46 -2.46 -8.46
N ALA A 79 -4.47 -2.56 -7.60
CA ALA A 79 -4.82 -1.54 -6.63
C ALA A 79 -4.17 -1.88 -5.28
N VAL A 80 -3.48 -0.92 -4.68
CA VAL A 80 -2.95 -1.03 -3.33
C VAL A 80 -3.90 -0.31 -2.39
N GLU A 81 -4.61 -1.06 -1.56
CA GLU A 81 -5.50 -0.52 -0.52
C GLU A 81 -4.67 -0.23 0.74
N ALA A 82 -4.44 1.04 0.99
CA ALA A 82 -3.60 1.53 2.08
C ALA A 82 -4.30 2.57 2.97
N THR A 83 -5.64 2.66 2.90
CA THR A 83 -6.40 3.69 3.63
C THR A 83 -6.59 3.36 5.11
N GLY A 84 -6.47 2.09 5.49
CA GLY A 84 -6.84 1.62 6.84
C GLY A 84 -8.35 1.65 7.12
N VAL A 85 -9.19 1.81 6.08
CA VAL A 85 -10.66 1.81 6.17
C VAL A 85 -11.24 0.50 5.66
N PHE A 86 -10.74 0.02 4.51
CA PHE A 86 -11.25 -1.19 3.84
C PHE A 86 -10.33 -2.38 4.10
N GLU A 87 -10.21 -2.77 5.37
CA GLU A 87 -9.28 -3.79 5.85
C GLU A 87 -9.82 -5.23 5.75
N GLY A 88 -10.83 -5.48 4.93
CA GLY A 88 -11.38 -6.81 4.67
C GLY A 88 -11.40 -7.14 3.19
N TYR A 89 -11.38 -8.43 2.84
CA TYR A 89 -11.43 -8.86 1.45
C TYR A 89 -12.73 -8.45 0.77
N GLU A 90 -13.87 -8.63 1.44
CA GLU A 90 -15.17 -8.18 0.94
C GLU A 90 -15.22 -6.65 0.86
N ALA A 91 -14.69 -5.95 1.88
CA ALA A 91 -14.68 -4.49 1.91
C ALA A 91 -13.83 -3.89 0.78
N ALA A 92 -12.71 -4.53 0.42
CA ALA A 92 -11.81 -4.05 -0.64
C ALA A 92 -12.21 -4.51 -2.05
N LYS A 93 -13.25 -5.34 -2.18
CA LYS A 93 -13.68 -5.91 -3.46
C LYS A 93 -14.11 -4.84 -4.48
N PHE A 94 -14.54 -3.68 -4.01
CA PHE A 94 -14.90 -2.58 -4.91
C PHE A 94 -13.77 -2.22 -5.89
N HIS A 95 -12.51 -2.38 -5.54
CA HIS A 95 -11.42 -2.13 -6.48
C HIS A 95 -11.48 -3.07 -7.69
N ILE A 96 -11.85 -4.33 -7.47
CA ILE A 96 -12.08 -5.30 -8.56
C ILE A 96 -13.30 -4.89 -9.37
N ASP A 97 -14.40 -4.51 -8.71
CA ASP A 97 -15.64 -4.11 -9.35
C ASP A 97 -15.46 -2.84 -10.20
N GLN A 98 -14.52 -1.95 -9.81
CA GLN A 98 -14.13 -0.78 -10.58
C GLN A 98 -13.08 -1.08 -11.68
N GLY A 99 -12.62 -2.32 -11.79
CA GLY A 99 -11.82 -2.80 -12.92
C GLY A 99 -10.34 -3.03 -12.65
N ALA A 100 -9.86 -2.95 -11.40
CA ALA A 100 -8.54 -3.45 -11.05
C ALA A 100 -8.50 -4.98 -11.18
N LYS A 101 -7.39 -5.53 -11.67
CA LYS A 101 -7.28 -6.99 -11.82
C LYS A 101 -6.93 -7.69 -10.51
N ARG A 102 -6.23 -7.01 -9.62
CA ARG A 102 -5.83 -7.50 -8.30
C ARG A 102 -5.85 -6.39 -7.26
N VAL A 103 -5.97 -6.77 -5.99
CA VAL A 103 -5.87 -5.86 -4.85
C VAL A 103 -4.84 -6.38 -3.86
N VAL A 104 -4.06 -5.47 -3.29
CA VAL A 104 -3.16 -5.73 -2.17
C VAL A 104 -3.58 -4.87 -0.99
N LEU A 105 -3.98 -5.50 0.12
CA LEU A 105 -4.22 -4.82 1.39
C LEU A 105 -2.89 -4.66 2.13
N THR A 106 -2.57 -3.45 2.57
CA THR A 106 -1.36 -3.17 3.38
C THR A 106 -1.58 -3.37 4.88
N ALA A 107 -2.66 -4.04 5.26
CA ALA A 107 -3.07 -4.32 6.63
C ALA A 107 -3.50 -5.79 6.77
N PRO A 108 -3.52 -6.34 8.01
CA PRO A 108 -4.15 -7.64 8.25
C PRO A 108 -5.61 -7.61 7.84
N ALA A 109 -6.05 -8.61 7.07
CA ALA A 109 -7.46 -8.72 6.74
C ALA A 109 -8.28 -9.01 7.99
N LYS A 110 -9.46 -8.38 8.09
CA LYS A 110 -10.43 -8.64 9.17
C LYS A 110 -11.32 -9.85 8.89
N ASP A 111 -11.34 -10.30 7.64
CA ASP A 111 -12.05 -11.48 7.20
C ASP A 111 -11.12 -12.69 7.25
N GLU A 112 -11.70 -13.88 7.35
CA GLU A 112 -10.97 -15.13 7.16
C GLU A 112 -10.60 -15.34 5.68
N ASP A 113 -9.49 -16.05 5.45
CA ASP A 113 -9.09 -16.45 4.10
C ASP A 113 -10.21 -17.22 3.40
N ASN A 114 -10.42 -16.91 2.12
CA ASN A 114 -11.52 -17.48 1.33
C ASN A 114 -11.09 -17.77 -0.12
N SER A 115 -12.04 -18.00 -1.01
CA SER A 115 -11.76 -18.37 -2.40
C SER A 115 -11.09 -17.27 -3.23
N PHE A 116 -11.25 -16.01 -2.86
CA PHE A 116 -10.71 -14.86 -3.60
C PHE A 116 -9.79 -13.96 -2.76
N GLY A 117 -9.82 -14.06 -1.43
CA GLY A 117 -9.03 -13.25 -0.49
C GLY A 117 -8.13 -14.14 0.37
N LYS A 118 -6.84 -13.85 0.44
CA LYS A 118 -5.88 -14.61 1.25
C LYS A 118 -4.79 -13.73 1.86
N THR A 119 -4.37 -14.10 3.06
CA THR A 119 -3.14 -13.57 3.64
C THR A 119 -1.94 -14.24 2.99
N VAL A 120 -1.05 -13.42 2.42
CA VAL A 120 0.14 -13.90 1.71
C VAL A 120 1.39 -13.24 2.27
N LEU A 121 2.31 -14.08 2.73
CA LEU A 121 3.58 -13.67 3.31
C LEU A 121 4.72 -14.19 2.43
N LEU A 122 5.56 -13.29 1.97
CA LEU A 122 6.66 -13.60 1.06
C LEU A 122 7.60 -14.64 1.68
N GLY A 123 7.86 -15.71 0.92
CA GLY A 123 8.71 -16.81 1.33
C GLY A 123 8.05 -17.85 2.23
N ALA A 124 6.79 -17.62 2.68
CA ALA A 124 6.09 -18.57 3.54
C ALA A 124 4.93 -19.28 2.81
N ASN A 125 4.14 -18.54 2.03
CA ASN A 125 2.97 -19.11 1.34
C ASN A 125 2.68 -18.41 0.01
N ASP A 126 3.71 -18.08 -0.75
CA ASP A 126 3.66 -17.32 -2.01
C ASP A 126 2.71 -17.91 -3.06
N GLU A 127 2.54 -19.22 -3.08
CA GLU A 127 1.64 -19.90 -4.01
C GLU A 127 0.18 -19.48 -3.84
N ASN A 128 -0.20 -18.97 -2.69
CA ASN A 128 -1.54 -18.43 -2.46
C ASN A 128 -1.88 -17.28 -3.40
N LEU A 129 -0.87 -16.52 -3.89
CA LEU A 129 -1.07 -15.48 -4.90
C LEU A 129 -1.68 -16.01 -6.20
N LYS A 130 -1.47 -17.28 -6.53
CA LYS A 130 -2.01 -17.90 -7.75
C LYS A 130 -3.52 -18.16 -7.66
N THR A 131 -4.05 -18.19 -6.44
CA THR A 131 -5.42 -18.63 -6.16
C THR A 131 -6.31 -17.54 -5.54
N CYS A 132 -5.78 -16.32 -5.37
CA CYS A 132 -6.56 -15.19 -4.87
C CYS A 132 -6.48 -13.99 -5.82
N THR A 133 -7.47 -13.13 -5.79
CA THR A 133 -7.48 -11.82 -6.47
C THR A 133 -7.21 -10.68 -5.52
N ILE A 134 -7.47 -10.87 -4.23
CA ILE A 134 -7.20 -9.91 -3.16
C ILE A 134 -6.24 -10.57 -2.18
N SER A 135 -5.09 -9.96 -1.95
CA SER A 135 -4.11 -10.44 -0.98
C SER A 135 -3.92 -9.45 0.15
N SER A 136 -3.84 -9.94 1.38
CA SER A 136 -3.40 -9.16 2.53
C SER A 136 -1.92 -9.42 2.78
N ASN A 137 -1.14 -8.35 3.01
CA ASN A 137 0.26 -8.48 3.40
C ASN A 137 0.44 -8.81 4.90
N GLY A 138 -0.65 -8.99 5.64
CA GLY A 138 -0.58 -9.19 7.09
C GLY A 138 -0.13 -7.94 7.85
N SER A 139 0.31 -8.13 9.09
CA SER A 139 0.84 -7.05 9.92
C SER A 139 2.37 -6.94 9.82
N CYS A 140 2.93 -5.83 10.28
CA CYS A 140 4.37 -5.64 10.46
C CYS A 140 4.97 -6.73 11.39
N THR A 141 4.29 -7.05 12.49
CA THR A 141 4.69 -8.13 13.42
C THR A 141 4.63 -9.50 12.74
N THR A 142 3.60 -9.76 11.93
CA THR A 142 3.50 -11.00 11.16
C THR A 142 4.66 -11.14 10.18
N ASN A 143 4.98 -10.08 9.43
CA ASN A 143 6.10 -10.08 8.49
C ASN A 143 7.46 -10.20 9.18
N ALA A 144 7.61 -9.71 10.40
CA ALA A 144 8.84 -9.87 11.17
C ALA A 144 9.01 -11.30 11.72
N ALA A 145 7.94 -11.92 12.19
CA ALA A 145 8.00 -13.22 12.86
C ALA A 145 7.93 -14.42 11.90
N SER A 146 7.12 -14.33 10.84
CA SER A 146 6.84 -15.47 9.97
C SER A 146 8.07 -16.05 9.28
N PRO A 147 8.99 -15.27 8.70
CA PRO A 147 10.20 -15.83 8.09
C PRO A 147 11.09 -16.59 9.08
N VAL A 148 11.17 -16.10 10.32
CA VAL A 148 11.94 -16.77 11.40
C VAL A 148 11.28 -18.10 11.75
N MET A 149 9.96 -18.09 11.93
CA MET A 149 9.19 -19.30 12.24
C MET A 149 9.24 -20.33 11.09
N GLN A 150 9.23 -19.87 9.85
CA GLN A 150 9.37 -20.72 8.67
C GLN A 150 10.69 -21.47 8.69
N VAL A 151 11.80 -20.73 8.84
CA VAL A 151 13.15 -21.34 8.89
C VAL A 151 13.27 -22.33 10.04
N LEU A 152 12.80 -21.97 11.24
CA LEU A 152 12.85 -22.85 12.41
C LEU A 152 12.01 -24.11 12.21
N SER A 153 10.83 -23.99 11.61
CA SER A 153 9.94 -25.12 11.33
C SER A 153 10.53 -26.07 10.33
N GLU A 154 11.16 -25.58 9.27
CA GLU A 154 11.75 -26.39 8.20
C GLU A 154 13.06 -27.07 8.60
N THR A 155 13.83 -26.48 9.53
CA THR A 155 15.15 -26.98 9.90
C THR A 155 15.15 -27.80 11.17
N LEU A 156 14.64 -27.24 12.26
CA LEU A 156 14.71 -27.84 13.60
C LEU A 156 13.38 -28.47 14.05
N GLY A 157 12.29 -28.06 13.45
CA GLY A 157 10.94 -28.35 13.91
C GLY A 157 10.57 -27.52 15.16
N VAL A 158 9.31 -27.09 15.25
CA VAL A 158 8.81 -26.28 16.37
C VAL A 158 7.60 -26.96 16.98
N LYS A 159 7.68 -27.33 18.26
CA LYS A 159 6.53 -27.89 19.00
C LYS A 159 5.62 -26.83 19.58
N LYS A 160 6.20 -25.76 20.14
CA LYS A 160 5.48 -24.62 20.73
C LYS A 160 6.34 -23.37 20.62
N SER A 161 5.71 -22.22 20.43
CA SER A 161 6.36 -20.91 20.45
C SER A 161 5.51 -19.90 21.17
N PHE A 162 6.15 -18.86 21.71
CA PHE A 162 5.49 -17.68 22.26
C PHE A 162 6.10 -16.46 21.60
N LEU A 163 5.25 -15.55 21.13
CA LEU A 163 5.68 -14.28 20.58
C LEU A 163 5.42 -13.18 21.60
N VAL A 164 6.47 -12.46 21.98
CA VAL A 164 6.39 -11.20 22.71
C VAL A 164 6.93 -10.11 21.80
N SER A 165 6.12 -9.09 21.54
CA SER A 165 6.48 -7.99 20.64
C SER A 165 6.53 -6.67 21.42
N THR A 166 7.64 -5.94 21.28
CA THR A 166 7.72 -4.52 21.63
C THR A 166 7.64 -3.71 20.35
N HIS A 167 6.61 -2.87 20.24
CA HIS A 167 6.30 -2.16 19.01
C HIS A 167 6.52 -0.65 19.17
N GLY A 168 7.20 -0.05 18.22
CA GLY A 168 7.27 1.41 18.11
C GLY A 168 5.90 2.04 17.84
N TYR A 169 5.79 3.34 18.03
CA TYR A 169 4.59 4.09 17.64
C TYR A 169 4.44 4.14 16.11
N THR A 170 3.20 4.30 15.66
CA THR A 170 2.84 4.38 14.23
C THR A 170 2.03 5.64 13.95
N ALA A 171 1.77 5.94 12.68
CA ALA A 171 1.02 7.12 12.25
C ALA A 171 -0.37 7.23 12.90
N THR A 172 -1.01 6.10 13.25
CA THR A 172 -2.32 6.09 13.92
C THR A 172 -2.31 6.71 15.33
N GLN A 173 -1.15 6.81 15.95
CA GLN A 173 -0.98 7.43 17.27
C GLN A 173 -0.74 8.96 17.17
N ASN A 174 -0.69 9.52 15.96
CA ASN A 174 -0.52 10.95 15.67
C ASN A 174 0.72 11.59 16.33
N LEU A 175 1.79 10.83 16.49
CA LEU A 175 3.05 11.34 17.03
C LEU A 175 3.98 11.82 15.92
N VAL A 176 4.00 11.13 14.76
CA VAL A 176 4.83 11.44 13.59
C VAL A 176 4.14 11.00 12.31
N ASP A 177 4.56 11.58 11.18
CA ASP A 177 4.27 11.17 9.80
C ASP A 177 2.77 11.07 9.46
N GLY A 178 1.93 11.77 10.19
CA GLY A 178 0.49 11.85 9.94
C GLY A 178 0.05 13.25 9.49
N PRO A 179 -1.01 13.36 8.67
CA PRO A 179 -1.57 14.65 8.32
C PRO A 179 -2.13 15.33 9.56
N THR A 180 -1.74 16.59 9.77
CA THR A 180 -2.35 17.44 10.80
C THR A 180 -3.73 17.91 10.34
N LYS A 181 -4.68 17.96 11.28
CA LYS A 181 -6.02 18.54 11.04
C LYS A 181 -5.96 20.05 11.04
#